data_a8533f4ea1bde936e474ad6ad87c4aa5
#
_entry.id   a8533f4ea1bde936e474ad6ad87c4aa5
#
_cell.length_a   1.000
_cell.length_b   1.000
_cell.length_c   1.000
_cell.angle_alpha   90.00
_cell.angle_beta   90.00
_cell.angle_gamma   90.00
#
_symmetry.space_group_name_H-M   'P 1'
#
loop_
_entity.id
_entity.type
_entity.pdbx_description
1 polymer ?
#
loop_
_entity_poly.entity_id
_entity_poly.type
_entity_poly.pdbx_seq_one_letter_code
_entity_poly.pdbx_strand_id
1 'polypeptide(L)'
;MQAGFPQFFTFLVVLVSFLEGCGDPPRARLVLTVNPGNTAGIGETITIDASQSSYDSIEWKIGTAIYGSCGSLSSCQFTSNTATSMNIHVEVEMERRPHWSGLQTHASTSDSAIVPLSWTN
;
A
#
# COMPACT_ATOMS: atom_id res chain seq x y z
N MET A 1 19.65 -22.98 -0.42
CA MET A 1 19.30 -22.72 -0.53
C MET A 1 18.51 -22.48 -0.75
N GLN A 2 18.38 -22.25 -0.53
CA GLN A 2 17.73 -21.85 -0.74
C GLN A 2 17.04 -21.33 -0.76
N ALA A 3 17.07 -21.21 -0.51
CA ALA A 3 16.49 -20.67 -0.50
C ALA A 3 15.72 -20.20 -0.59
N GLY A 4 15.64 -20.03 -0.44
CA GLY A 4 15.02 -19.51 -0.55
C GLY A 4 14.22 -19.22 -0.57
N PHE A 5 14.06 -19.08 -0.09
CA PHE A 5 13.41 -18.63 -0.18
C PHE A 5 12.62 -18.14 -0.03
N PRO A 6 12.60 -17.87 0.25
CA PRO A 6 11.84 -17.38 0.44
C PRO A 6 11.22 -16.68 -0.04
N GLN A 7 11.18 -16.36 -0.09
CA GLN A 7 10.71 -15.64 -0.56
C GLN A 7 9.65 -15.56 -0.80
N PHE A 8 9.29 -15.73 -0.37
CA PHE A 8 8.32 -15.58 -0.61
C PHE A 8 7.49 -15.24 -0.30
N PHE A 9 7.42 -15.06 0.37
CA PHE A 9 6.69 -14.66 0.69
C PHE A 9 6.14 -13.85 0.61
N THR A 10 6.07 -13.58 0.64
CA THR A 10 5.81 -12.64 0.52
C THR A 10 4.80 -12.32 0.08
N PHE A 11 4.20 -12.32 0.22
CA PHE A 11 3.34 -12.00 -0.12
C PHE A 11 2.45 -11.46 -0.45
N LEU A 12 1.90 -11.25 -0.41
CA LEU A 12 1.40 -10.69 -1.05
C LEU A 12 0.17 -10.50 -1.16
N VAL A 13 -0.36 -10.07 -1.20
CA VAL A 13 -1.45 -9.76 -1.16
C VAL A 13 -1.93 -9.29 -2.29
N VAL A 14 -2.53 -9.67 -2.84
CA VAL A 14 -2.82 -9.20 -3.87
C VAL A 14 -4.10 -9.24 -4.11
N LEU A 15 -4.76 -8.63 -4.24
CA LEU A 15 -5.95 -8.66 -4.44
C LEU A 15 -6.27 -8.49 -5.69
N VAL A 16 -6.72 -8.91 -6.21
CA VAL A 16 -6.87 -8.78 -7.39
C VAL A 16 -8.02 -8.71 -7.99
N SER A 17 -8.47 -8.37 -8.43
CA SER A 17 -9.56 -8.21 -8.94
C SER A 17 -9.53 -8.20 -10.26
N PHE A 18 -9.76 -8.68 -10.87
CA PHE A 18 -9.56 -8.53 -12.09
C PHE A 18 -10.58 -8.60 -12.84
N LEU A 19 -11.28 -8.63 -12.99
CA LEU A 19 -12.18 -8.75 -13.77
C LEU A 19 -12.54 -7.69 -14.43
N GLU A 20 -12.20 -6.99 -14.55
CA GLU A 20 -12.52 -5.96 -15.11
C GLU A 20 -12.81 -5.93 -16.39
N GLY A 21 -13.14 -6.22 -16.96
CA GLY A 21 -13.46 -6.15 -18.11
C GLY A 21 -13.05 -5.11 -18.89
N CYS A 22 -13.44 -5.06 -19.99
CA CYS A 22 -12.89 -4.12 -20.72
C CYS A 22 -13.65 -2.94 -20.73
N GLY A 23 -13.28 -2.00 -20.97
CA GLY A 23 -14.00 -0.82 -21.04
C GLY A 23 -14.22 -0.11 -19.79
N ASP A 24 -13.86 -0.66 -18.70
CA ASP A 24 -14.04 0.00 -17.47
C ASP A 24 -13.09 1.12 -17.34
N PRO A 25 -13.49 2.23 -16.79
CA PRO A 25 -12.56 3.30 -16.53
C PRO A 25 -11.54 2.88 -15.51
N PRO A 26 -10.42 3.51 -15.45
CA PRO A 26 -9.41 3.16 -14.50
C PRO A 26 -9.89 3.41 -13.10
N ARG A 27 -9.41 2.65 -12.17
CA ARG A 27 -9.77 2.86 -10.81
C ARG A 27 -8.58 2.62 -9.94
N ALA A 28 -8.60 3.16 -8.75
CA ALA A 28 -7.54 3.00 -7.80
C ALA A 28 -7.41 1.53 -7.45
N ARG A 29 -6.18 1.05 -7.38
CA ARG A 29 -5.97 -0.32 -6.99
C ARG A 29 -4.70 -0.36 -6.18
N LEU A 30 -4.77 -0.87 -4.99
CA LEU A 30 -3.65 -0.93 -4.10
C LEU A 30 -3.02 -2.31 -4.10
N VAL A 31 -1.73 -2.37 -4.37
CA VAL A 31 -0.98 -3.60 -4.33
C VAL A 31 0.22 -3.35 -3.45
N LEU A 32 0.35 -4.09 -2.38
CA LEU A 32 1.39 -3.86 -1.41
C LEU A 32 2.30 -5.05 -1.27
N THR A 33 3.58 -4.78 -1.09
CA THR A 33 4.51 -5.80 -0.65
C THR A 33 5.18 -5.28 0.60
N VAL A 34 5.48 -6.16 1.53
CA VAL A 34 6.06 -5.81 2.80
C VAL A 34 7.34 -6.60 2.96
N ASN A 35 8.47 -5.92 3.13
CA ASN A 35 9.76 -6.54 3.15
C ASN A 35 10.57 -6.07 4.34
N PRO A 36 11.09 -6.97 5.13
CA PRO A 36 11.14 -8.41 4.96
C PRO A 36 9.85 -9.12 5.35
N GLY A 37 8.98 -8.45 6.01
CA GLY A 37 7.73 -9.00 6.42
C GLY A 37 7.09 -8.11 7.45
N ASN A 38 6.01 -8.55 8.03
CA ASN A 38 5.28 -7.75 9.00
C ASN A 38 5.94 -7.68 10.35
N THR A 39 6.93 -8.49 10.61
CA THR A 39 7.60 -8.53 11.88
C THR A 39 9.10 -8.38 11.68
N ALA A 40 9.75 -7.64 12.52
CA ALA A 40 11.18 -7.43 12.43
C ALA A 40 11.77 -7.32 13.82
N GLY A 41 13.08 -7.37 13.93
CA GLY A 41 13.75 -7.12 15.20
C GLY A 41 13.83 -5.64 15.44
N ILE A 42 14.02 -5.28 16.71
CA ILE A 42 14.17 -3.89 17.06
C ILE A 42 15.32 -3.30 16.27
N GLY A 43 15.14 -2.15 15.72
CA GLY A 43 16.17 -1.47 14.93
C GLY A 43 16.17 -1.82 13.47
N GLU A 44 15.42 -2.83 13.06
CA GLU A 44 15.38 -3.21 11.67
C GLU A 44 14.30 -2.45 10.94
N THR A 45 14.48 -2.25 9.67
CA THR A 45 13.55 -1.48 8.86
C THR A 45 12.60 -2.40 8.11
N ILE A 46 11.32 -2.06 8.15
CA ILE A 46 10.32 -2.73 7.35
C ILE A 46 9.91 -1.76 6.27
N THR A 47 9.93 -2.19 5.04
CA THR A 47 9.53 -1.37 3.90
C THR A 47 8.20 -1.85 3.36
N ILE A 48 7.27 -0.95 3.19
CA ILE A 48 6.01 -1.25 2.51
C ILE A 48 6.07 -0.58 1.17
N ASP A 49 5.92 -1.36 0.12
CA ASP A 49 6.07 -0.86 -1.23
C ASP A 49 4.74 -0.93 -1.95
N ALA A 50 4.24 0.18 -2.41
CA ALA A 50 3.00 0.30 -3.14
C ALA A 50 3.24 0.65 -4.60
N SER A 51 4.46 0.48 -5.10
CA SER A 51 4.79 0.94 -6.43
C SER A 51 4.06 0.20 -7.55
N GLN A 52 3.48 -0.95 -7.25
CA GLN A 52 2.74 -1.69 -8.26
C GLN A 52 1.26 -1.28 -8.28
N SER A 53 0.89 -0.32 -7.47
CA SER A 53 -0.48 0.13 -7.36
C SER A 53 -0.82 1.12 -8.47
N SER A 54 -2.09 1.30 -8.70
CA SER A 54 -2.56 2.27 -9.69
C SER A 54 -3.28 3.37 -8.97
N TYR A 55 -2.82 4.60 -9.09
CA TYR A 55 -3.45 5.68 -8.37
C TYR A 55 -2.93 7.04 -8.82
N ASP A 56 -3.64 8.09 -8.45
CA ASP A 56 -3.20 9.45 -8.65
C ASP A 56 -2.58 9.99 -7.36
N SER A 57 -3.03 9.54 -6.22
CA SER A 57 -2.50 10.01 -4.95
C SER A 57 -2.47 8.89 -3.94
N ILE A 58 -1.55 8.99 -3.00
CA ILE A 58 -1.39 7.98 -1.97
C ILE A 58 -1.19 8.70 -0.64
N GLU A 59 -1.73 8.12 0.41
CA GLU A 59 -1.58 8.67 1.74
C GLU A 59 -1.18 7.57 2.70
N TRP A 60 -0.21 7.87 3.55
CA TRP A 60 0.28 6.94 4.54
C TRP A 60 -0.08 7.45 5.92
N LYS A 61 -0.62 6.57 6.75
CA LYS A 61 -0.98 6.94 8.12
C LYS A 61 -0.48 5.89 9.08
N ILE A 62 -0.09 6.32 10.26
CA ILE A 62 0.19 5.39 11.34
C ILE A 62 -0.98 5.54 12.27
N GLY A 63 -1.79 4.50 12.39
CA GLY A 63 -3.05 4.60 13.11
C GLY A 63 -3.95 5.56 12.35
N THR A 64 -4.33 6.64 12.96
CA THR A 64 -5.17 7.62 12.29
C THR A 64 -4.40 8.89 11.95
N ALA A 65 -3.12 8.93 12.25
CA ALA A 65 -2.34 10.14 12.01
C ALA A 65 -1.55 10.06 10.71
N ILE A 66 -1.56 11.12 9.94
CA ILE A 66 -0.84 11.16 8.69
C ILE A 66 0.65 11.07 8.95
N TYR A 67 1.33 10.19 8.23
CA TYR A 67 2.75 10.03 8.37
C TYR A 67 3.44 10.83 7.28
N GLY A 68 3.73 12.04 7.58
CA GLY A 68 4.24 12.95 6.58
C GLY A 68 5.61 12.63 6.04
N SER A 69 6.38 11.79 6.75
CA SER A 69 7.70 11.45 6.28
C SER A 69 7.69 10.75 4.93
N CYS A 70 6.64 10.06 4.61
CA CYS A 70 6.55 9.40 3.33
C CYS A 70 5.81 10.22 2.30
N GLY A 71 4.97 11.10 2.73
CA GLY A 71 4.28 12.00 1.83
C GLY A 71 3.60 11.25 0.71
N SER A 72 3.96 11.51 -0.51
CA SER A 72 3.36 10.88 -1.66
C SER A 72 4.24 9.83 -2.30
N LEU A 73 5.25 9.35 -1.57
CA LEU A 73 6.12 8.34 -2.13
C LEU A 73 5.40 7.01 -2.28
N SER A 74 5.81 6.23 -3.23
CA SER A 74 5.19 4.94 -3.46
C SER A 74 5.72 3.87 -2.52
N SER A 75 6.73 4.14 -1.73
CA SER A 75 7.17 3.19 -0.73
C SER A 75 7.50 3.93 0.55
N CYS A 76 7.39 3.26 1.66
CA CYS A 76 7.59 3.88 2.94
C CYS A 76 8.32 2.92 3.86
N GLN A 77 9.27 3.45 4.64
CA GLN A 77 10.06 2.63 5.53
C GLN A 77 9.73 2.94 6.96
N PHE A 78 9.70 1.93 7.79
CA PHE A 78 9.36 2.08 9.19
C PHE A 78 10.38 1.35 10.05
N THR A 79 10.79 1.95 11.14
CA THR A 79 11.76 1.38 12.05
C THR A 79 11.34 1.68 13.47
N SER A 80 11.63 0.81 14.37
CA SER A 80 11.35 1.08 15.77
C SER A 80 12.53 0.64 16.61
N ASN A 81 12.88 1.44 17.60
CA ASN A 81 13.95 1.11 18.52
C ASN A 81 13.43 0.42 19.77
N THR A 82 12.15 0.17 19.83
CA THR A 82 11.56 -0.52 20.97
C THR A 82 10.60 -1.58 20.46
N ALA A 83 10.34 -2.56 21.29
CA ALA A 83 9.37 -3.58 20.95
C ALA A 83 8.00 -2.90 20.90
N THR A 84 7.34 -2.95 19.76
CA THR A 84 6.07 -2.27 19.61
C THR A 84 5.38 -2.78 18.37
N SER A 85 4.14 -2.41 18.21
CA SER A 85 3.42 -2.71 16.99
C SER A 85 2.68 -1.47 16.54
N MET A 86 2.43 -1.37 15.26
CA MET A 86 1.68 -0.26 14.73
C MET A 86 0.91 -0.71 13.52
N ASN A 87 -0.16 -0.02 13.24
CA ASN A 87 -0.97 -0.33 12.07
C ASN A 87 -0.75 0.76 11.07
N ILE A 88 -0.30 0.39 9.89
CA ILE A 88 -0.05 1.36 8.82
C ILE A 88 -1.23 1.33 7.88
N HIS A 89 -1.87 2.47 7.72
CA HIS A 89 -3.02 2.56 6.85
C HIS A 89 -2.55 3.22 5.56
N VAL A 90 -2.75 2.55 4.45
CA VAL A 90 -2.35 3.06 3.15
C VAL A 90 -3.59 3.25 2.33
N GLU A 91 -3.76 4.42 1.79
CA GLU A 91 -4.94 4.70 0.99
C GLU A 91 -4.54 5.32 -0.32
N VAL A 92 -5.09 4.88 -1.42
CA VAL A 92 -4.81 5.44 -2.73
C VAL A 92 -6.10 5.90 -3.35
N GLU A 93 -6.02 6.92 -4.16
CA GLU A 93 -7.19 7.44 -4.85
C GLU A 93 -6.88 7.70 -6.30
N MET A 94 -7.85 7.57 -7.15
CA MET A 94 -7.71 7.90 -8.54
C MET A 94 -8.98 8.61 -8.97
N GLU A 95 -8.81 9.77 -9.61
CA GLU A 95 -9.93 10.49 -10.06
C GLU A 95 -10.36 9.99 -11.38
N ARG A 96 -11.65 9.72 -11.57
CA ARG A 96 -12.10 9.22 -12.80
C ARG A 96 -12.61 10.36 -13.59
N ARG A 97 -12.13 10.66 -14.73
CA ARG A 97 -12.59 11.70 -15.51
C ARG A 97 -13.19 11.18 -16.71
N PRO A 98 -14.28 11.60 -17.07
CA PRO A 98 -14.92 11.09 -18.18
C PRO A 98 -14.27 11.54 -19.42
N HIS A 99 -14.47 10.88 -20.45
CA HIS A 99 -13.80 11.12 -21.52
C HIS A 99 -14.43 12.15 -22.25
N TRP A 100 -15.66 12.33 -22.31
CA TRP A 100 -16.16 13.31 -23.06
C TRP A 100 -17.04 13.94 -22.26
N SER A 101 -17.32 14.91 -22.35
CA SER A 101 -17.85 15.61 -21.49
C SER A 101 -19.08 15.65 -21.23
N GLY A 102 -19.75 15.71 -21.62
CA GLY A 102 -20.99 15.86 -21.28
C GLY A 102 -21.28 15.66 -19.99
N LEU A 103 -21.13 14.68 -19.42
CA LEU A 103 -21.48 14.45 -18.19
C LEU A 103 -20.61 14.61 -17.25
N GLN A 104 -20.12 14.83 -16.90
CA GLN A 104 -19.22 15.03 -16.03
C GLN A 104 -19.30 14.75 -14.80
N THR A 105 -19.38 13.88 -14.37
CA THR A 105 -19.37 13.65 -13.15
C THR A 105 -18.09 13.25 -12.83
N HIS A 106 -17.47 13.69 -11.92
CA HIS A 106 -16.24 13.22 -11.58
C HIS A 106 -16.39 12.27 -10.61
N ALA A 107 -16.15 11.11 -10.63
CA ALA A 107 -16.21 10.15 -9.57
C ALA A 107 -14.83 9.75 -9.26
N SER A 108 -14.42 9.68 -8.08
CA SER A 108 -13.12 9.15 -7.74
C SER A 108 -13.27 7.77 -7.19
N THR A 109 -12.26 6.96 -7.31
CA THR A 109 -12.23 5.65 -6.71
C THR A 109 -11.11 5.62 -5.70
N SER A 110 -11.23 4.78 -4.70
CA SER A 110 -10.18 4.66 -3.71
C SER A 110 -10.02 3.20 -3.32
N ASP A 111 -8.88 2.89 -2.77
CA ASP A 111 -8.61 1.55 -2.27
C ASP A 111 -7.69 1.74 -1.07
N SER A 112 -7.81 0.88 -0.09
CA SER A 112 -7.02 1.06 1.11
C SER A 112 -6.75 -0.27 1.77
N ALA A 113 -5.76 -0.29 2.64
CA ALA A 113 -5.42 -1.48 3.40
C ALA A 113 -4.76 -1.06 4.68
N ILE A 114 -4.84 -1.91 5.69
CA ILE A 114 -4.16 -1.71 6.94
C ILE A 114 -3.13 -2.82 7.07
N VAL A 115 -1.89 -2.44 7.27
CA VAL A 115 -0.80 -3.38 7.37
C VAL A 115 -0.29 -3.34 8.81
N PRO A 116 -0.46 -4.39 9.58
CA PRO A 116 0.06 -4.39 10.94
C PRO A 116 1.53 -4.74 10.92
N LEU A 117 2.32 -3.95 11.60
CA LEU A 117 3.74 -4.17 11.70
C LEU A 117 4.11 -4.34 13.16
N SER A 118 5.10 -5.18 13.47
CA SER A 118 5.56 -5.30 14.82
C SER A 118 7.06 -5.50 14.88
N TRP A 119 7.66 -4.98 15.93
CA TRP A 119 9.06 -5.13 16.19
C TRP A 119 9.21 -5.84 17.53
N THR A 120 10.03 -6.86 17.56
CA THR A 120 10.20 -7.65 18.76
C THR A 120 11.68 -7.83 19.08
N ASN A 121 11.94 -8.19 20.30
CA ASN A 121 13.32 -8.41 20.72
C ASN A 121 13.89 -9.66 20.13
#